data_cdebd4e48e91b8878ea140e8b198f56f
#
_entry.id   cdebd4e48e91b8878ea140e8b198f56f
#
_cell.length_a   1.000
_cell.length_b   1.000
_cell.length_c   1.000
_cell.angle_alpha   90.00
_cell.angle_beta   90.00
_cell.angle_gamma   90.00
#
_symmetry.space_group_name_H-M   'P 1'
#
loop_
_entity.id
_entity.type
_entity.pdbx_description
1 polymer ?
#
loop_
_entity_poly.entity_id
_entity_poly.type
_entity_poly.pdbx_seq_one_letter_code
_entity_poly.pdbx_strand_id
1 'polypeptide(L)'
;MPPALHASRRCRASRAALQNERSCYYRGMNVGQSKGEQTRQTIISRALEMVSERGYEGLSIGALAQETQLSKSGLFAHFKSKEALQLGVLQEVIHRFTLQVVQPALASPRGEPRLRVLFEKKLDWIRGDAARRGCLLGKASIEYDNRSGHPVRERVVQASRDWLEVLTRSAQAAVDEGHFRADVNVEQFAYEFDGITMMFQHAHGLMRDRTAAERANTAFASLLERSRRTRPR
;
A
#
# COMPACT_ATOMS: atom_id res chain seq x y z
N MET A 1 45.65 40.20 4.24
CA MET A 1 44.74 39.35 5.06
C MET A 1 43.46 39.12 4.27
N PRO A 2 43.17 37.90 3.84
CA PRO A 2 41.87 37.55 3.20
C PRO A 2 40.87 37.07 4.24
N PRO A 3 39.57 37.30 4.06
CA PRO A 3 38.54 36.78 4.95
C PRO A 3 38.12 35.33 4.57
N ALA A 4 37.70 34.65 5.60
CA ALA A 4 37.45 33.24 5.70
C ALA A 4 36.30 32.71 4.81
N LEU A 5 36.53 31.52 4.29
CA LEU A 5 35.58 30.61 3.62
C LEU A 5 34.46 30.18 4.59
N HIS A 6 33.19 30.49 4.22
CA HIS A 6 32.06 29.83 4.81
C HIS A 6 31.85 28.46 4.16
N ALA A 7 32.20 27.43 4.89
CA ALA A 7 31.93 26.04 4.54
C ALA A 7 30.40 25.77 4.61
N SER A 8 29.83 25.44 3.49
CA SER A 8 28.46 24.94 3.40
C SER A 8 28.32 23.63 4.19
N ARG A 9 27.58 23.66 5.28
CA ARG A 9 27.14 22.45 6.00
C ARG A 9 26.18 21.68 5.10
N ARG A 10 26.68 20.70 4.36
CA ARG A 10 25.86 19.64 3.77
C ARG A 10 25.24 18.87 4.92
N CYS A 11 23.92 19.01 5.06
CA CYS A 11 23.13 18.23 5.99
C CYS A 11 23.21 16.75 5.56
N ARG A 12 24.08 15.97 6.25
CA ARG A 12 24.07 14.51 6.14
C ARG A 12 22.82 14.04 6.86
N ALA A 13 21.79 13.65 6.09
CA ALA A 13 20.67 12.89 6.64
C ALA A 13 21.25 11.66 7.36
N SER A 14 21.05 11.60 8.68
CA SER A 14 21.66 10.57 9.52
C SER A 14 21.08 9.19 9.16
N ARG A 15 21.92 8.13 9.20
CA ARG A 15 21.50 6.72 9.07
C ARG A 15 20.31 6.35 9.99
N ALA A 16 20.14 7.08 11.07
CA ALA A 16 19.04 6.93 12.02
C ALA A 16 17.66 7.28 11.43
N ALA A 17 17.56 8.26 10.52
CA ALA A 17 16.31 8.60 9.86
C ALA A 17 15.85 7.49 8.91
N LEU A 18 16.79 6.85 8.18
CA LEU A 18 16.52 5.71 7.31
C LEU A 18 16.14 4.43 8.09
N GLN A 19 16.69 4.26 9.30
CA GLN A 19 16.32 3.16 10.20
C GLN A 19 14.94 3.36 10.80
N ASN A 20 14.53 4.58 11.07
CA ASN A 20 13.22 4.89 11.65
C ASN A 20 12.07 4.72 10.62
N GLU A 21 12.30 5.08 9.35
CA GLU A 21 11.35 4.82 8.26
C GLU A 21 11.15 3.32 8.02
N ARG A 22 12.20 2.50 8.17
CA ARG A 22 12.12 1.03 8.08
C ARG A 22 11.45 0.40 9.31
N SER A 23 11.64 0.94 10.50
CA SER A 23 11.20 0.35 11.76
C SER A 23 9.68 0.33 11.95
N CYS A 24 8.93 1.28 11.39
CA CYS A 24 7.46 1.29 11.47
C CYS A 24 6.81 0.13 10.70
N TYR A 25 7.44 -0.34 9.61
CA TYR A 25 6.89 -1.39 8.75
C TYR A 25 7.45 -2.80 9.01
N TYR A 26 8.55 -2.92 9.78
CA TYR A 26 9.31 -4.18 9.91
C TYR A 26 9.11 -4.95 11.22
N ARG A 27 8.18 -4.58 12.08
CA ARG A 27 7.96 -5.32 13.32
C ARG A 27 7.28 -6.67 13.03
N GLY A 28 8.05 -7.67 12.62
CA GLY A 28 7.62 -9.06 12.53
C GLY A 28 8.20 -9.87 11.36
N MET A 29 9.52 -10.01 11.24
CA MET A 29 10.09 -11.00 10.29
C MET A 29 11.24 -11.78 10.90
N ASN A 30 11.09 -13.09 10.80
CA ASN A 30 12.07 -14.19 10.94
C ASN A 30 12.42 -14.69 12.33
N VAL A 31 11.59 -15.65 12.76
CA VAL A 31 12.04 -16.82 13.54
C VAL A 31 11.46 -18.03 12.82
N GLY A 32 12.17 -19.15 12.73
CA GLY A 32 11.74 -20.36 12.00
C GLY A 32 10.27 -20.69 12.25
N GLN A 33 9.47 -20.71 11.19
CA GLN A 33 8.02 -20.87 11.29
C GLN A 33 7.69 -22.24 11.92
N SER A 34 6.96 -22.21 13.01
CA SER A 34 6.43 -23.42 13.62
C SER A 34 5.45 -24.12 12.66
N LYS A 35 5.23 -25.43 12.85
CA LYS A 35 4.23 -26.19 12.07
C LYS A 35 2.83 -25.54 12.14
N GLY A 36 2.48 -24.96 13.28
CA GLY A 36 1.23 -24.21 13.46
C GLY A 36 1.17 -22.93 12.62
N GLU A 37 2.30 -22.20 12.50
CA GLU A 37 2.38 -21.00 11.66
C GLU A 37 2.30 -21.35 10.17
N GLN A 38 2.94 -22.43 9.74
CA GLN A 38 2.82 -22.93 8.35
C GLN A 38 1.38 -23.28 8.01
N THR A 39 0.67 -23.96 8.91
CA THR A 39 -0.75 -24.28 8.74
C THR A 39 -1.59 -23.01 8.67
N ARG A 40 -1.34 -22.05 9.56
CA ARG A 40 -2.02 -20.75 9.55
C ARG A 40 -1.82 -20.00 8.23
N GLN A 41 -0.61 -20.00 7.70
CA GLN A 41 -0.30 -19.36 6.43
C GLN A 41 -0.99 -20.05 5.24
N THR A 42 -1.09 -21.38 5.25
CA THR A 42 -1.85 -22.15 4.25
C THR A 42 -3.33 -21.76 4.29
N ILE A 43 -3.92 -21.67 5.48
CA ILE A 43 -5.31 -21.23 5.66
C ILE A 43 -5.52 -19.82 5.09
N ILE A 44 -4.64 -18.87 5.41
CA ILE A 44 -4.71 -17.50 4.91
C ILE A 44 -4.61 -17.46 3.36
N SER A 45 -3.73 -18.25 2.78
CA SER A 45 -3.57 -18.30 1.31
C SER A 45 -4.85 -18.77 0.62
N ARG A 46 -5.51 -19.80 1.15
CA ARG A 46 -6.82 -20.27 0.64
C ARG A 46 -7.94 -19.26 0.89
N ALA A 47 -7.96 -18.66 2.06
CA ALA A 47 -8.92 -17.62 2.39
C ALA A 47 -8.79 -16.39 1.45
N LEU A 48 -7.56 -16.02 1.04
CA LEU A 48 -7.31 -14.98 0.03
C LEU A 48 -7.95 -15.30 -1.32
N GLU A 49 -7.86 -16.56 -1.77
CA GLU A 49 -8.51 -16.99 -3.01
C GLU A 49 -10.02 -16.84 -2.91
N MET A 50 -10.62 -17.31 -1.81
CA MET A 50 -12.08 -17.18 -1.57
C MET A 50 -12.51 -15.71 -1.51
N VAL A 51 -11.80 -14.87 -0.76
CA VAL A 51 -12.11 -13.42 -0.67
C VAL A 51 -11.97 -12.75 -2.04
N SER A 52 -11.02 -13.15 -2.84
CA SER A 52 -10.85 -12.60 -4.18
C SER A 52 -12.04 -12.89 -5.10
N GLU A 53 -12.71 -14.02 -4.92
CA GLU A 53 -13.88 -14.44 -5.71
C GLU A 53 -15.20 -13.89 -5.15
N ARG A 54 -15.37 -13.98 -3.83
CA ARG A 54 -16.67 -13.81 -3.16
C ARG A 54 -16.74 -12.60 -2.22
N GLY A 55 -15.64 -11.86 -2.08
CA GLY A 55 -15.52 -10.79 -1.08
C GLY A 55 -15.27 -11.32 0.33
N TYR A 56 -15.04 -10.41 1.28
CA TYR A 56 -14.78 -10.75 2.68
C TYR A 56 -16.01 -11.34 3.37
N GLU A 57 -17.20 -10.84 3.04
CA GLU A 57 -18.46 -11.37 3.59
C GLU A 57 -18.75 -12.80 3.09
N GLY A 58 -18.35 -13.10 1.85
CA GLY A 58 -18.44 -14.44 1.28
C GLY A 58 -17.50 -15.47 1.89
N LEU A 59 -16.55 -15.05 2.75
CA LEU A 59 -15.65 -15.95 3.45
C LEU A 59 -16.42 -16.79 4.49
N SER A 60 -16.43 -18.11 4.29
CA SER A 60 -17.11 -19.08 5.17
C SER A 60 -16.11 -20.03 5.80
N ILE A 61 -16.12 -20.14 7.13
CA ILE A 61 -15.27 -21.09 7.87
C ILE A 61 -15.57 -22.53 7.45
N GLY A 62 -16.84 -22.86 7.18
CA GLY A 62 -17.23 -24.18 6.72
C GLY A 62 -16.67 -24.54 5.35
N ALA A 63 -16.81 -23.63 4.37
CA ALA A 63 -16.25 -23.82 3.04
C ALA A 63 -14.72 -23.88 3.06
N LEU A 64 -14.07 -22.99 3.84
CA LEU A 64 -12.62 -22.99 3.99
C LEU A 64 -12.10 -24.28 4.64
N ALA A 65 -12.82 -24.84 5.63
CA ALA A 65 -12.48 -26.12 6.25
C ALA A 65 -12.48 -27.25 5.21
N GLN A 66 -13.48 -27.29 4.33
CA GLN A 66 -13.53 -28.26 3.23
C GLN A 66 -12.36 -28.10 2.26
N GLU A 67 -12.07 -26.87 1.81
CA GLU A 67 -10.99 -26.60 0.87
C GLU A 67 -9.58 -26.88 1.43
N THR A 68 -9.40 -26.68 2.75
CA THR A 68 -8.11 -26.92 3.41
C THR A 68 -7.98 -28.35 3.99
N GLN A 69 -9.01 -29.18 3.86
CA GLN A 69 -9.09 -30.52 4.46
C GLN A 69 -8.90 -30.52 5.98
N LEU A 70 -9.23 -29.42 6.63
CA LEU A 70 -9.19 -29.28 8.09
C LEU A 70 -10.59 -29.47 8.66
N SER A 71 -10.65 -29.95 9.90
CA SER A 71 -11.91 -29.89 10.66
C SER A 71 -12.27 -28.44 11.00
N LYS A 72 -13.55 -28.14 11.19
CA LYS A 72 -13.98 -26.81 11.67
C LYS A 72 -13.29 -26.44 12.98
N SER A 73 -13.15 -27.40 13.91
CA SER A 73 -12.44 -27.19 15.18
C SER A 73 -10.95 -26.89 14.97
N GLY A 74 -10.29 -27.54 14.01
CA GLY A 74 -8.91 -27.25 13.63
C GLY A 74 -8.75 -25.82 13.09
N LEU A 75 -9.69 -25.36 12.29
CA LEU A 75 -9.72 -23.95 11.80
C LEU A 75 -9.93 -22.97 12.95
N PHE A 76 -10.87 -23.25 13.87
CA PHE A 76 -11.12 -22.42 15.05
C PHE A 76 -9.93 -22.39 16.04
N ALA A 77 -9.07 -23.40 16.05
CA ALA A 77 -7.82 -23.35 16.81
C ALA A 77 -6.86 -22.26 16.30
N HIS A 78 -6.88 -21.97 14.98
CA HIS A 78 -6.06 -20.93 14.36
C HIS A 78 -6.75 -19.54 14.31
N PHE A 79 -8.07 -19.53 14.13
CA PHE A 79 -8.87 -18.31 13.99
C PHE A 79 -10.16 -18.44 14.83
N LYS A 80 -10.18 -17.77 15.96
CA LYS A 80 -11.26 -17.86 16.95
C LYS A 80 -12.63 -17.41 16.43
N SER A 81 -12.67 -16.63 15.35
CA SER A 81 -13.90 -16.11 14.75
C SER A 81 -13.73 -15.85 13.25
N LYS A 82 -14.85 -15.61 12.54
CA LYS A 82 -14.84 -15.17 11.15
C LYS A 82 -14.11 -13.83 11.00
N GLU A 83 -14.35 -12.88 11.90
CA GLU A 83 -13.71 -11.58 11.92
C GLU A 83 -12.19 -11.69 12.08
N ALA A 84 -11.72 -12.57 12.98
CA ALA A 84 -10.29 -12.81 13.16
C ALA A 84 -9.63 -13.40 11.91
N LEU A 85 -10.34 -14.25 11.18
CA LEU A 85 -9.89 -14.78 9.89
C LEU A 85 -9.86 -13.66 8.82
N GLN A 86 -10.92 -12.85 8.73
CA GLN A 86 -10.99 -11.70 7.81
C GLN A 86 -9.88 -10.70 8.06
N LEU A 87 -9.60 -10.39 9.34
CA LEU A 87 -8.45 -9.55 9.73
C LEU A 87 -7.12 -10.18 9.33
N GLY A 88 -6.95 -11.49 9.50
CA GLY A 88 -5.75 -12.20 9.08
C GLY A 88 -5.52 -12.11 7.57
N VAL A 89 -6.58 -12.27 6.77
CA VAL A 89 -6.53 -12.08 5.31
C VAL A 89 -6.17 -10.65 4.95
N LEU A 90 -6.80 -9.66 5.59
CA LEU A 90 -6.52 -8.24 5.34
C LEU A 90 -5.07 -7.87 5.69
N GLN A 91 -4.55 -8.39 6.82
CA GLN A 91 -3.15 -8.19 7.20
C GLN A 91 -2.18 -8.75 6.16
N GLU A 92 -2.47 -9.93 5.61
CA GLU A 92 -1.65 -10.53 4.55
C GLU A 92 -1.70 -9.69 3.27
N VAL A 93 -2.87 -9.15 2.88
CA VAL A 93 -3.01 -8.21 1.74
C VAL A 93 -2.14 -6.97 1.95
N ILE A 94 -2.21 -6.35 3.13
CA ILE A 94 -1.42 -5.17 3.49
C ILE A 94 0.08 -5.51 3.48
N HIS A 95 0.46 -6.67 4.00
CA HIS A 95 1.85 -7.14 3.97
C HIS A 95 2.38 -7.27 2.54
N ARG A 96 1.64 -7.96 1.66
CA ARG A 96 2.01 -8.11 0.23
C ARG A 96 2.09 -6.76 -0.48
N PHE A 97 1.14 -5.86 -0.21
CA PHE A 97 1.16 -4.50 -0.74
C PHE A 97 2.43 -3.75 -0.31
N THR A 98 2.79 -3.83 0.96
CA THR A 98 4.02 -3.22 1.47
C THR A 98 5.26 -3.76 0.77
N LEU A 99 5.36 -5.09 0.60
CA LEU A 99 6.49 -5.73 -0.06
C LEU A 99 6.61 -5.38 -1.55
N GLN A 100 5.47 -5.29 -2.25
CA GLN A 100 5.46 -5.14 -3.72
C GLN A 100 5.39 -3.68 -4.18
N VAL A 101 4.86 -2.78 -3.36
CA VAL A 101 4.67 -1.37 -3.72
C VAL A 101 5.58 -0.45 -2.90
N VAL A 102 5.51 -0.54 -1.57
CA VAL A 102 6.19 0.43 -0.70
C VAL A 102 7.69 0.17 -0.62
N GLN A 103 8.11 -1.07 -0.38
CA GLN A 103 9.54 -1.39 -0.21
C GLN A 103 10.41 -1.06 -1.43
N PRO A 104 10.01 -1.42 -2.68
CA PRO A 104 10.79 -1.04 -3.86
C PRO A 104 10.93 0.48 -3.99
N ALA A 105 9.88 1.22 -3.65
CA ALA A 105 9.93 2.68 -3.68
C ALA A 105 10.86 3.26 -2.60
N LEU A 106 10.86 2.70 -1.39
CA LEU A 106 11.78 3.13 -0.33
C LEU A 106 13.26 2.85 -0.66
N ALA A 107 13.52 1.86 -1.51
CA ALA A 107 14.85 1.57 -2.02
C ALA A 107 15.33 2.55 -3.11
N SER A 108 14.40 3.30 -3.74
CA SER A 108 14.72 4.30 -4.76
C SER A 108 15.16 5.64 -4.14
N PRO A 109 15.82 6.52 -4.91
CA PRO A 109 16.18 7.87 -4.43
C PRO A 109 14.97 8.64 -3.91
N ARG A 110 15.20 9.51 -2.91
CA ARG A 110 14.14 10.34 -2.31
C ARG A 110 13.55 11.32 -3.32
N GLY A 111 12.33 11.77 -3.03
CA GLY A 111 11.64 12.79 -3.82
C GLY A 111 10.92 12.23 -5.04
N GLU A 112 10.94 12.96 -6.17
CA GLU A 112 10.21 12.59 -7.38
C GLU A 112 10.51 11.18 -7.91
N PRO A 113 11.77 10.67 -7.92
CA PRO A 113 12.04 9.29 -8.33
C PRO A 113 11.25 8.25 -7.51
N ARG A 114 11.18 8.44 -6.18
CA ARG A 114 10.40 7.57 -5.30
C ARG A 114 8.91 7.61 -5.60
N LEU A 115 8.34 8.80 -5.84
CA LEU A 115 6.94 8.95 -6.22
C LEU A 115 6.61 8.23 -7.54
N ARG A 116 7.52 8.26 -8.51
CA ARG A 116 7.37 7.52 -9.75
C ARG A 116 7.33 6.01 -9.53
N VAL A 117 8.22 5.48 -8.70
CA VAL A 117 8.23 4.05 -8.37
C VAL A 117 6.98 3.67 -7.60
N LEU A 118 6.51 4.49 -6.63
CA LEU A 118 5.24 4.25 -5.93
C LEU A 118 4.08 4.16 -6.91
N PHE A 119 4.01 5.08 -7.88
CA PHE A 119 2.96 5.09 -8.89
C PHE A 119 3.00 3.85 -9.79
N GLU A 120 4.16 3.55 -10.37
CA GLU A 120 4.37 2.38 -11.23
C GLU A 120 3.99 1.09 -10.48
N LYS A 121 4.54 0.87 -9.30
CA LYS A 121 4.28 -0.32 -8.50
C LYS A 121 2.82 -0.42 -8.03
N LYS A 122 2.16 0.70 -7.77
CA LYS A 122 0.72 0.72 -7.47
C LYS A 122 -0.12 0.30 -8.68
N LEU A 123 0.22 0.77 -9.88
CA LEU A 123 -0.45 0.34 -11.11
C LEU A 123 -0.19 -1.15 -11.38
N ASP A 124 1.04 -1.62 -11.20
CA ASP A 124 1.38 -3.04 -11.34
C ASP A 124 0.64 -3.91 -10.34
N TRP A 125 0.53 -3.46 -9.08
CA TRP A 125 -0.28 -4.11 -8.05
C TRP A 125 -1.75 -4.25 -8.48
N ILE A 126 -2.31 -3.18 -9.07
CA ILE A 126 -3.69 -3.19 -9.57
C ILE A 126 -3.85 -4.10 -10.78
N ARG A 127 -2.84 -4.23 -11.65
CA ARG A 127 -2.84 -5.10 -12.84
C ARG A 127 -2.53 -6.56 -12.54
N GLY A 128 -1.86 -6.88 -11.44
CA GLY A 128 -1.36 -8.22 -11.11
C GLY A 128 -2.45 -9.30 -11.03
N ASP A 129 -2.08 -10.56 -10.79
CA ASP A 129 -3.02 -11.70 -10.76
C ASP A 129 -4.17 -11.55 -9.76
N ALA A 130 -3.94 -10.82 -8.67
CA ALA A 130 -5.00 -10.38 -7.76
C ALA A 130 -5.99 -9.42 -8.46
N ALA A 131 -5.58 -8.73 -9.51
CA ALA A 131 -6.40 -7.76 -10.25
C ALA A 131 -7.44 -8.41 -11.18
N ARG A 132 -7.27 -9.64 -11.61
CA ARG A 132 -8.37 -10.36 -12.28
C ARG A 132 -9.62 -10.43 -11.40
N ARG A 133 -9.45 -10.27 -10.09
CA ARG A 133 -10.47 -10.37 -9.05
C ARG A 133 -10.66 -9.07 -8.25
N GLY A 134 -9.95 -7.98 -8.61
CA GLY A 134 -10.02 -6.66 -7.96
C GLY A 134 -9.10 -6.52 -6.74
N CYS A 135 -8.71 -5.28 -6.41
CA CYS A 135 -7.89 -4.99 -5.24
C CYS A 135 -8.63 -5.37 -3.96
N LEU A 136 -8.10 -6.34 -3.20
CA LEU A 136 -8.75 -6.86 -1.98
C LEU A 136 -8.88 -5.79 -0.89
N LEU A 137 -7.95 -4.83 -0.82
CA LEU A 137 -8.08 -3.69 0.10
C LEU A 137 -9.24 -2.78 -0.33
N GLY A 138 -9.39 -2.51 -1.63
CA GLY A 138 -10.53 -1.76 -2.18
C GLY A 138 -11.86 -2.49 -1.98
N LYS A 139 -11.90 -3.83 -2.11
CA LYS A 139 -13.10 -4.60 -1.77
C LYS A 139 -13.46 -4.45 -0.29
N ALA A 140 -12.49 -4.59 0.61
CA ALA A 140 -12.74 -4.40 2.04
C ALA A 140 -13.26 -2.98 2.34
N SER A 141 -12.73 -1.94 1.70
CA SER A 141 -13.18 -0.57 1.93
C SER A 141 -14.66 -0.38 1.54
N ILE A 142 -15.11 -0.99 0.44
CA ILE A 142 -16.51 -0.91 0.00
C ILE A 142 -17.43 -1.78 0.87
N GLU A 143 -17.03 -3.01 1.20
CA GLU A 143 -17.86 -3.93 1.98
C GLU A 143 -18.07 -3.49 3.43
N TYR A 144 -17.13 -2.69 3.98
CA TYR A 144 -17.13 -2.28 5.38
C TYR A 144 -17.31 -0.77 5.62
N ASP A 145 -17.58 0.04 4.59
CA ASP A 145 -17.69 1.51 4.70
C ASP A 145 -18.77 1.93 5.73
N ASN A 146 -19.91 1.26 5.74
CA ASN A 146 -21.06 1.53 6.61
C ASN A 146 -21.05 0.75 7.93
N ARG A 147 -19.94 0.03 8.27
CA ARG A 147 -19.87 -0.84 9.47
C ARG A 147 -19.04 -0.21 10.58
N SER A 148 -19.51 0.91 11.12
CA SER A 148 -18.85 1.59 12.25
C SER A 148 -18.57 0.63 13.40
N GLY A 149 -17.35 0.69 13.98
CA GLY A 149 -16.91 -0.18 15.07
C GLY A 149 -16.53 -1.61 14.63
N HIS A 150 -16.66 -1.97 13.35
CA HIS A 150 -16.22 -3.29 12.89
C HIS A 150 -14.69 -3.35 12.76
N PRO A 151 -14.01 -4.36 13.34
CA PRO A 151 -12.53 -4.41 13.38
C PRO A 151 -11.87 -4.37 11.99
N VAL A 152 -12.49 -5.00 10.98
CA VAL A 152 -11.99 -4.98 9.61
C VAL A 152 -12.02 -3.56 9.05
N ARG A 153 -13.12 -2.80 9.28
CA ARG A 153 -13.23 -1.40 8.87
C ARG A 153 -12.14 -0.55 9.49
N GLU A 154 -11.95 -0.67 10.79
CA GLU A 154 -10.92 0.09 11.52
C GLU A 154 -9.53 -0.19 10.94
N ARG A 155 -9.24 -1.46 10.63
CA ARG A 155 -7.95 -1.84 10.02
C ARG A 155 -7.80 -1.30 8.59
N VAL A 156 -8.89 -1.27 7.79
CA VAL A 156 -8.88 -0.66 6.45
C VAL A 156 -8.61 0.84 6.54
N VAL A 157 -9.32 1.54 7.44
CA VAL A 157 -9.11 2.98 7.67
C VAL A 157 -7.66 3.27 8.06
N GLN A 158 -7.09 2.48 8.97
CA GLN A 158 -5.69 2.63 9.35
C GLN A 158 -4.73 2.39 8.17
N ALA A 159 -4.95 1.34 7.39
CA ALA A 159 -4.12 1.06 6.21
C ALA A 159 -4.20 2.18 5.16
N SER A 160 -5.37 2.79 4.98
CA SER A 160 -5.55 3.93 4.08
C SER A 160 -4.80 5.18 4.57
N ARG A 161 -4.83 5.44 5.89
CA ARG A 161 -4.06 6.52 6.50
C ARG A 161 -2.56 6.31 6.37
N ASP A 162 -2.08 5.08 6.65
CA ASP A 162 -0.67 4.70 6.51
C ASP A 162 -0.19 4.92 5.06
N TRP A 163 -1.03 4.55 4.09
CA TRP A 163 -0.72 4.76 2.67
C TRP A 163 -0.64 6.24 2.30
N LEU A 164 -1.61 7.06 2.69
CA LEU A 164 -1.59 8.50 2.45
C LEU A 164 -0.38 9.15 3.13
N GLU A 165 0.01 8.70 4.31
CA GLU A 165 1.22 9.19 5.00
C GLU A 165 2.49 8.86 4.20
N VAL A 166 2.60 7.66 3.61
CA VAL A 166 3.72 7.31 2.72
C VAL A 166 3.80 8.27 1.53
N LEU A 167 2.66 8.59 0.92
CA LEU A 167 2.59 9.53 -0.21
C LEU A 167 2.98 10.95 0.20
N THR A 168 2.39 11.45 1.29
CA THR A 168 2.66 12.80 1.83
C THR A 168 4.14 12.98 2.18
N ARG A 169 4.74 12.02 2.90
CA ARG A 169 6.17 12.05 3.22
C ARG A 169 7.05 11.97 1.97
N SER A 170 6.65 11.22 0.95
CA SER A 170 7.39 11.12 -0.30
C SER A 170 7.29 12.41 -1.11
N ALA A 171 6.15 13.10 -1.09
CA ALA A 171 5.96 14.41 -1.70
C ALA A 171 6.75 15.49 -0.93
N GLN A 172 6.73 15.47 0.41
CA GLN A 172 7.57 16.37 1.22
C GLN A 172 9.07 16.17 0.90
N ALA A 173 9.50 14.92 0.78
CA ALA A 173 10.89 14.65 0.36
C ALA A 173 11.19 15.22 -1.04
N ALA A 174 10.22 15.31 -1.95
CA ALA A 174 10.42 15.92 -3.25
C ALA A 174 10.56 17.46 -3.16
N VAL A 175 9.90 18.10 -2.18
CA VAL A 175 10.13 19.51 -1.85
C VAL A 175 11.53 19.71 -1.24
N ASP A 176 11.90 18.89 -0.26
CA ASP A 176 13.17 18.98 0.46
C ASP A 176 14.39 18.77 -0.47
N GLU A 177 14.28 17.88 -1.45
CA GLU A 177 15.31 17.60 -2.47
C GLU A 177 15.28 18.63 -3.63
N GLY A 178 14.36 19.60 -3.60
CA GLY A 178 14.26 20.64 -4.62
C GLY A 178 13.68 20.18 -5.96
N HIS A 179 13.08 19.01 -6.03
CA HIS A 179 12.34 18.52 -7.19
C HIS A 179 11.00 19.26 -7.37
N PHE A 180 10.33 19.55 -6.26
CA PHE A 180 9.07 20.26 -6.21
C PHE A 180 9.25 21.68 -5.70
N ARG A 181 8.29 22.56 -6.02
CA ARG A 181 8.20 23.92 -5.49
C ARG A 181 7.97 23.88 -3.97
N ALA A 182 8.46 24.88 -3.26
CA ALA A 182 8.33 24.97 -1.81
C ALA A 182 6.89 25.19 -1.31
N ASP A 183 6.00 25.67 -2.19
CA ASP A 183 4.60 25.96 -1.90
C ASP A 183 3.62 24.83 -2.29
N VAL A 184 4.14 23.64 -2.62
CA VAL A 184 3.29 22.49 -2.94
C VAL A 184 2.57 22.02 -1.66
N ASN A 185 1.24 21.94 -1.73
CA ASN A 185 0.46 21.26 -0.71
C ASN A 185 0.64 19.75 -0.86
N VAL A 186 1.43 19.15 0.01
CA VAL A 186 1.83 17.73 -0.08
C VAL A 186 0.69 16.77 0.28
N GLU A 187 -0.27 17.20 1.13
CA GLU A 187 -1.47 16.43 1.42
C GLU A 187 -2.40 16.40 0.20
N GLN A 188 -2.58 17.54 -0.48
CA GLN A 188 -3.35 17.61 -1.72
C GLN A 188 -2.70 16.76 -2.82
N PHE A 189 -1.36 16.79 -2.93
CA PHE A 189 -0.63 15.93 -3.86
C PHE A 189 -0.91 14.45 -3.58
N ALA A 190 -0.85 14.02 -2.31
CA ALA A 190 -1.14 12.65 -1.92
C ALA A 190 -2.59 12.25 -2.26
N TYR A 191 -3.54 13.13 -2.01
CA TYR A 191 -4.96 12.94 -2.35
C TYR A 191 -5.15 12.76 -3.87
N GLU A 192 -4.57 13.63 -4.69
CA GLU A 192 -4.67 13.52 -6.15
C GLU A 192 -3.97 12.26 -6.69
N PHE A 193 -2.80 11.92 -6.15
CA PHE A 193 -2.08 10.70 -6.50
C PHE A 193 -2.97 9.46 -6.25
N ASP A 194 -3.54 9.35 -5.04
CA ASP A 194 -4.37 8.19 -4.70
C ASP A 194 -5.67 8.19 -5.51
N GLY A 195 -6.29 9.35 -5.73
CA GLY A 195 -7.45 9.50 -6.60
C GLY A 195 -7.22 9.00 -8.03
N ILE A 196 -6.05 9.28 -8.62
CA ILE A 196 -5.65 8.77 -9.94
C ILE A 196 -5.57 7.23 -9.91
N THR A 197 -4.94 6.66 -8.87
CA THR A 197 -4.78 5.20 -8.77
C THR A 197 -6.10 4.49 -8.46
N MET A 198 -6.99 5.09 -7.68
CA MET A 198 -8.35 4.59 -7.44
C MET A 198 -9.20 4.60 -8.71
N MET A 199 -9.15 5.71 -9.48
CA MET A 199 -9.85 5.77 -10.77
C MET A 199 -9.27 4.76 -11.77
N PHE A 200 -7.96 4.57 -11.79
CA PHE A 200 -7.34 3.52 -12.59
C PHE A 200 -7.87 2.14 -12.22
N GLN A 201 -7.94 1.83 -10.92
CA GLN A 201 -8.51 0.56 -10.44
C GLN A 201 -9.94 0.35 -10.93
N HIS A 202 -10.78 1.38 -10.86
CA HIS A 202 -12.17 1.33 -11.31
C HIS A 202 -12.26 1.13 -12.84
N ALA A 203 -11.56 1.96 -13.60
CA ALA A 203 -11.57 1.91 -15.06
C ALA A 203 -10.98 0.60 -15.61
N HIS A 204 -9.84 0.17 -15.08
CA HIS A 204 -9.18 -1.07 -15.50
C HIS A 204 -9.93 -2.32 -15.03
N GLY A 205 -10.31 -2.36 -13.75
CA GLY A 205 -10.90 -3.55 -13.10
C GLY A 205 -12.37 -3.77 -13.47
N LEU A 206 -13.21 -2.76 -13.28
CA LEU A 206 -14.66 -2.85 -13.48
C LEU A 206 -15.05 -2.55 -14.93
N MET A 207 -14.63 -1.39 -15.45
CA MET A 207 -15.05 -0.92 -16.79
C MET A 207 -14.31 -1.63 -17.92
N ARG A 208 -13.18 -2.31 -17.66
CA ARG A 208 -12.33 -2.95 -18.68
C ARG A 208 -11.83 -1.98 -19.74
N ASP A 209 -11.67 -0.70 -19.36
CA ASP A 209 -11.17 0.34 -20.26
C ASP A 209 -9.70 0.09 -20.62
N ARG A 210 -9.44 -0.13 -21.91
CA ARG A 210 -8.09 -0.39 -22.44
C ARG A 210 -7.18 0.84 -22.36
N THR A 211 -7.75 2.04 -22.28
CA THR A 211 -7.00 3.30 -22.18
C THR A 211 -6.75 3.75 -20.74
N ALA A 212 -7.25 3.00 -19.74
CA ALA A 212 -7.14 3.36 -18.32
C ALA A 212 -5.70 3.66 -17.88
N ALA A 213 -4.74 2.84 -18.35
CA ALA A 213 -3.33 3.03 -18.00
C ALA A 213 -2.73 4.30 -18.60
N GLU A 214 -3.03 4.60 -19.86
CA GLU A 214 -2.58 5.82 -20.55
C GLU A 214 -3.14 7.06 -19.83
N ARG A 215 -4.44 7.04 -19.50
CA ARG A 215 -5.10 8.14 -18.77
C ARG A 215 -4.49 8.35 -17.39
N ALA A 216 -4.22 7.28 -16.65
CA ALA A 216 -3.58 7.35 -15.34
C ALA A 216 -2.16 7.94 -15.43
N ASN A 217 -1.36 7.49 -16.41
CA ASN A 217 -0.02 8.03 -16.64
C ASN A 217 -0.06 9.52 -17.04
N THR A 218 -0.98 9.93 -17.90
CA THR A 218 -1.15 11.33 -18.30
C THR A 218 -1.55 12.19 -17.11
N ALA A 219 -2.49 11.75 -16.29
CA ALA A 219 -2.92 12.47 -15.09
C ALA A 219 -1.78 12.61 -14.08
N PHE A 220 -1.01 11.54 -13.85
CA PHE A 220 0.14 11.57 -12.95
C PHE A 220 1.27 12.47 -13.50
N ALA A 221 1.56 12.41 -14.79
CA ALA A 221 2.53 13.32 -15.42
C ALA A 221 2.13 14.78 -15.25
N SER A 222 0.85 15.12 -15.43
CA SER A 222 0.31 16.46 -15.19
C SER A 222 0.42 16.88 -13.72
N LEU A 223 0.18 15.96 -12.77
CA LEU A 223 0.34 16.23 -11.34
C LEU A 223 1.81 16.55 -11.00
N LEU A 224 2.75 15.77 -11.52
CA LEU A 224 4.18 16.03 -11.35
C LEU A 224 4.59 17.36 -11.95
N GLU A 225 4.15 17.68 -13.18
CA GLU A 225 4.50 18.91 -13.87
C GLU A 225 4.06 20.15 -13.10
N ARG A 226 2.83 20.16 -12.57
CA ARG A 226 2.31 21.25 -11.73
C ARG A 226 3.08 21.41 -10.41
N SER A 227 3.67 20.33 -9.91
CA SER A 227 4.39 20.31 -8.64
C SER A 227 5.86 20.67 -8.76
N ARG A 228 6.46 20.51 -9.94
CA ARG A 228 7.88 20.72 -10.17
C ARG A 228 8.30 22.18 -10.00
N ARG A 229 9.54 22.34 -9.57
CA ARG A 229 10.18 23.65 -9.57
C ARG A 229 10.40 24.12 -11.01
N THR A 230 9.85 25.27 -11.37
CA THR A 230 10.14 25.91 -12.66
C THR A 230 11.63 26.24 -12.72
N ARG A 231 12.35 25.72 -13.71
CA ARG A 231 13.73 26.19 -13.95
C ARG A 231 13.66 27.69 -14.30
N PRO A 232 14.43 28.55 -13.64
CA PRO A 232 14.60 29.91 -14.16
C PRO A 232 15.14 29.81 -15.59
N ARG A 233 14.52 30.56 -16.51
CA ARG A 233 14.99 30.70 -17.90
C ARG A 233 16.34 31.35 -17.92
#